data_f9371fe8b0d3849eb2fb78f04effc2e7
#
_entry.id   f9371fe8b0d3849eb2fb78f04effc2e7
#
_cell.length_a   1.000
_cell.length_b   1.000
_cell.length_c   1.000
_cell.angle_alpha   90.00
_cell.angle_beta   90.00
_cell.angle_gamma   90.00
#
_symmetry.space_group_name_H-M   'P 1'
#
loop_
_entity.id
_entity.type
_entity.pdbx_description
1 polymer ?
#
loop_
_entity_poly.entity_id
_entity_poly.type
_entity_poly.pdbx_seq_one_letter_code
_entity_poly.pdbx_strand_id
1 'polypeptide(L)'
;MRKINLASPVVKWVGGKRQLLERLMPLFPDTYTSYCEPFIGGGAVLFALQPENVIINDINSELIGVYQAIKDNVDALIKRLEQFENTKECFYDVRGWDRNAEFYNQLTDIDKAARVIFLNKTCYNGLYRVNSAGEFNTPFGRYKNPNIVNENTLRAVNEYLNTADVTILNTSYSEAVQGLPENSFVYLDPPYDPISVTASFTGYNAGGFNRQDQIALRDCCRQLDANGIKFMLSNSATEFIQDIYSDFNITIVPAKRAINSVGSKRGCVDEVVVRNYE
;
A
#
# COMPACT_ATOMS: atom_id res chain seq x y z
N MET A 1 -13.65 -13.09 -13.90
CA MET A 1 -12.48 -12.80 -14.77
C MET A 1 -11.38 -13.87 -14.60
N ARG A 2 -10.56 -14.19 -15.64
CA ARG A 2 -9.40 -15.09 -15.48
C ARG A 2 -8.27 -14.35 -14.76
N LYS A 3 -7.70 -14.96 -13.70
CA LYS A 3 -6.56 -14.35 -12.98
C LYS A 3 -5.34 -14.16 -13.88
N ILE A 4 -4.71 -13.01 -13.77
CA ILE A 4 -3.48 -12.64 -14.48
C ILE A 4 -2.29 -12.99 -13.59
N ASN A 5 -1.64 -14.12 -13.84
CA ASN A 5 -0.68 -14.75 -12.93
C ASN A 5 0.53 -13.89 -12.54
N LEU A 6 0.93 -12.92 -13.39
CA LEU A 6 2.10 -12.06 -13.14
C LEU A 6 1.75 -10.73 -12.46
N ALA A 7 0.45 -10.39 -12.31
CA ALA A 7 0.04 -9.19 -11.61
C ALA A 7 0.43 -9.31 -10.12
N SER A 8 1.31 -8.43 -9.69
CA SER A 8 1.84 -8.40 -8.33
C SER A 8 2.39 -7.01 -7.98
N PRO A 9 2.64 -6.71 -6.69
CA PRO A 9 3.18 -5.42 -6.28
C PRO A 9 4.40 -4.97 -7.09
N VAL A 10 4.30 -3.81 -7.74
CA VAL A 10 5.39 -3.20 -8.52
C VAL A 10 6.43 -2.59 -7.60
N VAL A 11 6.00 -1.95 -6.53
CA VAL A 11 6.85 -1.33 -5.52
C VAL A 11 6.78 -2.09 -4.19
N LYS A 12 7.86 -2.06 -3.43
CA LYS A 12 7.83 -2.48 -2.03
C LYS A 12 7.20 -1.36 -1.21
N TRP A 13 6.16 -1.70 -0.48
CA TRP A 13 5.52 -0.76 0.44
C TRP A 13 5.57 -1.34 1.85
N VAL A 14 5.76 -0.46 2.84
CA VAL A 14 5.86 -0.92 4.23
C VAL A 14 4.50 -1.42 4.69
N GLY A 15 4.48 -2.45 5.50
CA GLY A 15 3.23 -3.13 5.88
C GLY A 15 2.71 -4.12 4.84
N GLY A 16 3.43 -4.30 3.69
CA GLY A 16 2.96 -5.16 2.60
C GLY A 16 2.60 -6.59 3.04
N LYS A 17 1.40 -7.04 2.70
CA LYS A 17 0.75 -8.27 3.20
C LYS A 17 1.17 -9.58 2.53
N ARG A 18 2.18 -9.56 1.63
CA ARG A 18 2.57 -10.78 0.86
C ARG A 18 2.83 -12.01 1.73
N GLN A 19 3.45 -11.82 2.90
CA GLN A 19 3.77 -12.92 3.81
C GLN A 19 2.56 -13.45 4.61
N LEU A 20 1.50 -12.65 4.68
CA LEU A 20 0.29 -12.98 5.42
C LEU A 20 -0.84 -13.47 4.51
N LEU A 21 -0.71 -13.33 3.18
CA LEU A 21 -1.78 -13.66 2.23
C LEU A 21 -2.34 -15.08 2.45
N GLU A 22 -1.48 -16.09 2.65
CA GLU A 22 -1.94 -17.47 2.88
C GLU A 22 -2.85 -17.61 4.10
N ARG A 23 -2.65 -16.75 5.12
CA ARG A 23 -3.46 -16.74 6.35
C ARG A 23 -4.68 -15.84 6.23
N LEU A 24 -4.59 -14.79 5.43
CA LEU A 24 -5.70 -13.87 5.19
C LEU A 24 -6.72 -14.43 4.22
N MET A 25 -6.26 -15.16 3.17
CA MET A 25 -7.13 -15.68 2.10
C MET A 25 -8.36 -16.47 2.60
N PRO A 26 -8.25 -17.34 3.62
CA PRO A 26 -9.41 -18.07 4.15
C PRO A 26 -10.40 -17.19 4.93
N LEU A 27 -10.01 -15.96 5.27
CA LEU A 27 -10.82 -15.02 6.04
C LEU A 27 -11.60 -14.03 5.17
N PHE A 28 -11.34 -13.99 3.86
CA PHE A 28 -12.08 -13.12 2.95
C PHE A 28 -13.52 -13.63 2.75
N PRO A 29 -14.50 -12.75 2.51
CA PRO A 29 -15.86 -13.18 2.23
C PRO A 29 -15.94 -13.88 0.88
N ASP A 30 -16.76 -14.92 0.80
CA ASP A 30 -16.96 -15.69 -0.44
C ASP A 30 -17.58 -14.86 -1.58
N THR A 31 -18.43 -13.89 -1.22
CA THR A 31 -19.17 -13.09 -2.20
C THR A 31 -19.25 -11.62 -1.78
N TYR A 32 -19.11 -10.74 -2.77
CA TYR A 32 -19.32 -9.31 -2.67
C TYR A 32 -19.59 -8.72 -4.07
N THR A 33 -20.21 -7.55 -4.13
CA THR A 33 -20.57 -6.87 -5.39
C THR A 33 -19.44 -5.98 -5.91
N SER A 34 -18.72 -5.29 -5.01
CA SER A 34 -17.57 -4.48 -5.33
C SER A 34 -16.52 -4.56 -4.23
N TYR A 35 -15.28 -4.28 -4.57
CA TYR A 35 -14.12 -4.29 -3.68
C TYR A 35 -13.58 -2.89 -3.51
N CYS A 36 -13.25 -2.51 -2.26
CA CYS A 36 -12.58 -1.24 -1.98
C CYS A 36 -11.36 -1.46 -1.09
N GLU A 37 -10.20 -0.90 -1.49
CA GLU A 37 -8.95 -0.93 -0.70
C GLU A 37 -8.47 0.52 -0.46
N PRO A 38 -8.95 1.18 0.62
CA PRO A 38 -8.68 2.60 0.91
C PRO A 38 -7.23 2.92 1.29
N PHE A 39 -6.45 1.90 1.66
CA PHE A 39 -5.02 1.96 1.98
C PHE A 39 -4.28 0.97 1.09
N ILE A 40 -4.25 1.22 -0.24
CA ILE A 40 -3.77 0.23 -1.22
C ILE A 40 -2.29 -0.15 -1.03
N GLY A 41 -1.45 0.82 -0.63
CA GLY A 41 -0.02 0.56 -0.52
C GLY A 41 0.55 -0.09 -1.77
N GLY A 42 1.25 -1.21 -1.60
CA GLY A 42 1.79 -2.00 -2.72
C GLY A 42 0.77 -2.88 -3.46
N GLY A 43 -0.49 -2.97 -3.02
CA GLY A 43 -1.56 -3.73 -3.66
C GLY A 43 -1.44 -5.26 -3.51
N ALA A 44 -0.85 -5.74 -2.43
CA ALA A 44 -0.63 -7.18 -2.26
C ALA A 44 -1.94 -7.97 -2.22
N VAL A 45 -2.97 -7.45 -1.56
CA VAL A 45 -4.29 -8.08 -1.44
C VAL A 45 -5.06 -7.92 -2.75
N LEU A 46 -5.08 -6.73 -3.34
CA LEU A 46 -5.69 -6.47 -4.64
C LEU A 46 -5.24 -7.49 -5.69
N PHE A 47 -3.92 -7.65 -5.87
CA PHE A 47 -3.37 -8.57 -6.89
C PHE A 47 -3.54 -10.05 -6.53
N ALA A 48 -3.71 -10.39 -5.27
CA ALA A 48 -4.04 -11.77 -4.88
C ALA A 48 -5.50 -12.12 -5.17
N LEU A 49 -6.42 -11.18 -4.96
CA LEU A 49 -7.86 -11.38 -5.19
C LEU A 49 -8.25 -11.16 -6.66
N GLN A 50 -7.77 -10.07 -7.27
CA GLN A 50 -8.13 -9.59 -8.61
C GLN A 50 -9.64 -9.48 -8.83
N PRO A 51 -10.35 -8.69 -8.02
CA PRO A 51 -11.79 -8.48 -8.18
C PRO A 51 -12.10 -7.71 -9.48
N GLU A 52 -13.38 -7.77 -9.93
CA GLU A 52 -13.81 -7.16 -11.20
C GLU A 52 -14.23 -5.69 -11.06
N ASN A 53 -14.95 -5.36 -9.98
CA ASN A 53 -15.39 -3.99 -9.66
C ASN A 53 -14.57 -3.47 -8.48
N VAL A 54 -13.71 -2.49 -8.71
CA VAL A 54 -12.64 -2.13 -7.78
C VAL A 54 -12.53 -0.64 -7.57
N ILE A 55 -12.42 -0.24 -6.31
CA ILE A 55 -11.95 1.09 -5.92
C ILE A 55 -10.65 0.91 -5.15
N ILE A 56 -9.58 1.53 -5.61
CA ILE A 56 -8.31 1.62 -4.89
C ILE A 56 -8.04 3.07 -4.52
N ASN A 57 -7.47 3.26 -3.34
CA ASN A 57 -7.12 4.57 -2.83
C ASN A 57 -5.85 4.52 -1.98
N ASP A 58 -5.12 5.60 -1.96
CA ASP A 58 -4.10 5.90 -0.96
C ASP A 58 -3.98 7.41 -0.81
N ILE A 59 -3.65 7.88 0.38
CA ILE A 59 -3.40 9.30 0.62
C ILE A 59 -2.08 9.77 -0.02
N ASN A 60 -1.17 8.84 -0.33
CA ASN A 60 0.11 9.12 -0.95
C ASN A 60 -0.05 9.31 -2.47
N SER A 61 -0.01 10.57 -2.91
CA SER A 61 -0.17 10.94 -4.32
C SER A 61 0.91 10.38 -5.23
N GLU A 62 2.15 10.24 -4.74
CA GLU A 62 3.25 9.65 -5.50
C GLU A 62 2.99 8.17 -5.81
N LEU A 63 2.45 7.43 -4.83
CA LEU A 63 2.06 6.04 -5.01
C LEU A 63 0.88 5.90 -5.98
N ILE A 64 -0.15 6.72 -5.82
CA ILE A 64 -1.32 6.73 -6.72
C ILE A 64 -0.90 7.11 -8.13
N GLY A 65 0.03 8.06 -8.29
CA GLY A 65 0.62 8.40 -9.60
C GLY A 65 1.28 7.21 -10.29
N VAL A 66 1.90 6.28 -9.53
CA VAL A 66 2.45 5.04 -10.09
C VAL A 66 1.34 4.14 -10.64
N TYR A 67 0.25 3.92 -9.91
CA TYR A 67 -0.89 3.12 -10.38
C TYR A 67 -1.53 3.73 -11.63
N GLN A 68 -1.72 5.06 -11.63
CA GLN A 68 -2.30 5.78 -12.76
C GLN A 68 -1.40 5.68 -14.00
N ALA A 69 -0.09 5.92 -13.86
CA ALA A 69 0.86 5.82 -14.96
C ALA A 69 0.93 4.40 -15.56
N ILE A 70 0.86 3.35 -14.71
CA ILE A 70 0.78 1.97 -15.18
C ILE A 70 -0.52 1.72 -15.94
N LYS A 71 -1.67 2.22 -15.44
CA LYS A 71 -2.97 2.05 -16.09
C LYS A 71 -3.01 2.74 -17.45
N ASP A 72 -2.55 3.99 -17.53
CA ASP A 72 -2.77 4.85 -18.71
C ASP A 72 -1.72 4.67 -19.80
N ASN A 73 -0.43 4.48 -19.43
CA ASN A 73 0.65 4.43 -20.43
C ASN A 73 1.87 3.62 -19.95
N VAL A 74 1.69 2.32 -19.83
CA VAL A 74 2.74 1.41 -19.37
C VAL A 74 3.97 1.40 -20.29
N ASP A 75 3.79 1.58 -21.61
CA ASP A 75 4.90 1.59 -22.56
C ASP A 75 5.82 2.80 -22.38
N ALA A 76 5.24 3.99 -22.16
CA ALA A 76 6.04 5.18 -21.86
C ALA A 76 6.76 5.04 -20.51
N LEU A 77 6.10 4.46 -19.51
CA LEU A 77 6.69 4.22 -18.20
C LEU A 77 7.88 3.23 -18.28
N ILE A 78 7.74 2.14 -19.03
CA ILE A 78 8.83 1.18 -19.28
C ILE A 78 10.01 1.88 -19.95
N LYS A 79 9.78 2.59 -21.06
CA LYS A 79 10.81 3.34 -21.78
C LYS A 79 11.52 4.36 -20.89
N ARG A 80 10.78 5.00 -19.97
CA ARG A 80 11.37 5.97 -19.03
C ARG A 80 12.22 5.29 -17.98
N LEU A 81 11.79 4.16 -17.45
CA LEU A 81 12.56 3.36 -16.48
C LEU A 81 13.86 2.80 -17.08
N GLU A 82 13.88 2.44 -18.37
CA GLU A 82 15.07 1.96 -19.08
C GLU A 82 16.19 3.01 -19.18
N GLN A 83 15.86 4.30 -19.03
CA GLN A 83 16.82 5.40 -19.05
C GLN A 83 17.57 5.58 -17.74
N PHE A 84 17.14 4.95 -16.65
CA PHE A 84 17.80 5.08 -15.36
C PHE A 84 18.89 4.02 -15.17
N GLU A 85 20.06 4.47 -14.77
CA GLU A 85 21.18 3.60 -14.48
C GLU A 85 21.25 3.28 -12.98
N ASN A 86 21.61 2.04 -12.64
CA ASN A 86 21.82 1.62 -11.24
C ASN A 86 23.19 2.11 -10.73
N THR A 87 23.42 3.41 -10.76
CA THR A 87 24.62 4.06 -10.23
C THR A 87 24.27 4.96 -9.05
N LYS A 88 25.26 5.24 -8.22
CA LYS A 88 25.08 6.16 -7.08
C LYS A 88 24.75 7.58 -7.57
N GLU A 89 25.39 7.99 -8.63
CA GLU A 89 25.26 9.30 -9.25
C GLU A 89 23.83 9.50 -9.77
N CYS A 90 23.32 8.59 -10.60
CA CYS A 90 21.96 8.62 -11.12
C CYS A 90 20.93 8.56 -9.98
N PHE A 91 21.17 7.71 -8.98
CA PHE A 91 20.25 7.62 -7.82
C PHE A 91 20.11 8.95 -7.08
N TYR A 92 21.21 9.62 -6.76
CA TYR A 92 21.14 10.88 -6.01
C TYR A 92 20.68 12.06 -6.85
N ASP A 93 20.92 12.05 -8.15
CA ASP A 93 20.33 13.01 -9.08
C ASP A 93 18.79 12.88 -9.07
N VAL A 94 18.27 11.72 -9.42
CA VAL A 94 16.82 11.44 -9.48
C VAL A 94 16.15 11.64 -8.12
N ARG A 95 16.84 11.26 -7.03
CA ARG A 95 16.36 11.53 -5.67
C ARG A 95 16.23 13.03 -5.40
N GLY A 96 17.15 13.83 -5.94
CA GLY A 96 17.20 15.28 -5.74
C GLY A 96 16.09 16.05 -6.44
N TRP A 97 15.35 15.46 -7.37
CA TRP A 97 14.32 16.16 -8.16
C TRP A 97 13.25 16.83 -7.32
N ASP A 98 12.81 16.23 -6.21
CA ASP A 98 11.80 16.78 -5.31
C ASP A 98 12.30 17.91 -4.38
N ARG A 99 13.62 18.24 -4.42
CA ARG A 99 14.20 19.38 -3.68
C ARG A 99 14.02 20.70 -4.41
N ASN A 100 13.69 20.65 -5.69
CA ASN A 100 13.37 21.80 -6.51
C ASN A 100 11.90 21.71 -6.96
N ALA A 101 11.02 22.38 -6.24
CA ALA A 101 9.58 22.33 -6.49
C ALA A 101 9.21 22.84 -7.88
N GLU A 102 9.90 23.87 -8.43
CA GLU A 102 9.65 24.39 -9.77
C GLU A 102 9.98 23.34 -10.83
N PHE A 103 11.15 22.71 -10.73
CA PHE A 103 11.53 21.59 -11.59
C PHE A 103 10.56 20.42 -11.46
N TYR A 104 10.26 20.00 -10.23
CA TYR A 104 9.40 18.83 -9.96
C TYR A 104 8.00 19.01 -10.52
N ASN A 105 7.45 20.22 -10.45
CA ASN A 105 6.12 20.52 -10.99
C ASN A 105 6.06 20.52 -12.54
N GLN A 106 7.21 20.68 -13.20
CA GLN A 106 7.30 20.59 -14.68
C GLN A 106 7.45 19.15 -15.18
N LEU A 107 7.77 18.19 -14.30
CA LEU A 107 7.87 16.78 -14.68
C LEU A 107 6.52 16.22 -15.09
N THR A 108 6.54 15.35 -16.10
CA THR A 108 5.34 14.58 -16.49
C THR A 108 4.96 13.56 -15.42
N ASP A 109 3.73 13.09 -15.43
CA ASP A 109 3.28 12.02 -14.52
C ASP A 109 4.08 10.73 -14.73
N ILE A 110 4.53 10.45 -15.95
CA ILE A 110 5.43 9.34 -16.28
C ILE A 110 6.79 9.52 -15.61
N ASP A 111 7.38 10.73 -15.63
CA ASP A 111 8.66 11.00 -14.98
C ASP A 111 8.56 10.81 -13.46
N LYS A 112 7.50 11.31 -12.84
CA LYS A 112 7.24 11.17 -11.40
C LYS A 112 7.04 9.71 -11.01
N ALA A 113 6.21 8.97 -11.75
CA ALA A 113 5.99 7.54 -11.51
C ALA A 113 7.27 6.70 -11.70
N ALA A 114 8.02 6.96 -12.76
CA ALA A 114 9.30 6.30 -13.02
C ALA A 114 10.33 6.59 -11.91
N ARG A 115 10.38 7.84 -11.42
CA ARG A 115 11.21 8.22 -10.26
C ARG A 115 10.86 7.38 -9.03
N VAL A 116 9.58 7.26 -8.67
CA VAL A 116 9.14 6.50 -7.51
C VAL A 116 9.54 5.03 -7.62
N ILE A 117 9.30 4.40 -8.78
CA ILE A 117 9.67 3.00 -9.03
C ILE A 117 11.18 2.83 -8.96
N PHE A 118 11.96 3.66 -9.65
CA PHE A 118 13.41 3.59 -9.66
C PHE A 118 14.01 3.72 -8.27
N LEU A 119 13.61 4.76 -7.51
CA LEU A 119 14.10 4.97 -6.16
C LEU A 119 13.71 3.81 -5.24
N ASN A 120 12.48 3.29 -5.33
CA ASN A 120 12.04 2.14 -4.54
C ASN A 120 12.83 0.86 -4.85
N LYS A 121 13.15 0.61 -6.12
CA LYS A 121 13.94 -0.56 -6.54
C LYS A 121 15.41 -0.49 -6.17
N THR A 122 15.97 0.72 -6.05
CA THR A 122 17.41 0.94 -5.88
C THR A 122 17.81 1.49 -4.50
N CYS A 123 16.85 1.96 -3.69
CA CYS A 123 17.14 2.44 -2.34
C CYS A 123 17.32 1.30 -1.32
N TYR A 124 17.89 1.64 -0.17
CA TYR A 124 18.15 0.71 0.92
C TYR A 124 16.85 0.02 1.39
N ASN A 125 16.82 -1.31 1.31
CA ASN A 125 15.69 -2.20 1.64
C ASN A 125 14.39 -1.95 0.84
N GLY A 126 14.41 -1.12 -0.20
CA GLY A 126 13.20 -0.71 -0.93
C GLY A 126 12.24 0.11 -0.07
N LEU A 127 12.78 0.85 0.90
CA LEU A 127 11.98 1.60 1.86
C LEU A 127 11.60 2.97 1.30
N TYR A 128 10.33 3.18 0.97
CA TYR A 128 9.82 4.53 0.70
C TYR A 128 9.72 5.30 2.03
N ARG A 129 10.48 6.37 2.15
CA ARG A 129 10.48 7.26 3.31
C ARG A 129 10.74 8.68 2.88
N VAL A 130 10.04 9.63 3.50
CA VAL A 130 10.21 11.07 3.30
C VAL A 130 10.69 11.75 4.58
N ASN A 131 11.30 12.92 4.45
CA ASN A 131 11.62 13.81 5.57
C ASN A 131 10.40 14.69 5.93
N SER A 132 10.57 15.62 6.88
CA SER A 132 9.50 16.53 7.32
C SER A 132 9.03 17.51 6.23
N ALA A 133 9.82 17.72 5.18
CA ALA A 133 9.46 18.51 4.00
C ALA A 133 8.71 17.70 2.93
N GLY A 134 8.46 16.40 3.16
CA GLY A 134 7.83 15.51 2.18
C GLY A 134 8.78 14.95 1.13
N GLU A 135 10.10 15.21 1.22
CA GLU A 135 11.08 14.79 0.23
C GLU A 135 11.62 13.38 0.51
N PHE A 136 11.78 12.58 -0.54
CA PHE A 136 12.33 11.22 -0.42
C PHE A 136 13.74 11.23 0.20
N ASN A 137 13.96 10.44 1.27
CA ASN A 137 15.20 10.53 2.05
C ASN A 137 15.91 9.18 2.31
N THR A 138 15.45 8.07 1.72
CA THR A 138 16.15 6.79 1.84
C THR A 138 17.45 6.81 1.05
N PRO A 139 18.56 6.25 1.58
CA PRO A 139 19.84 6.22 0.88
C PRO A 139 19.87 5.14 -0.21
N PHE A 140 20.88 5.22 -1.09
CA PHE A 140 21.17 4.21 -2.13
C PHE A 140 21.45 2.83 -1.53
N GLY A 141 20.81 1.77 -2.07
CA GLY A 141 20.83 0.40 -1.54
C GLY A 141 22.02 -0.44 -1.98
N ARG A 142 22.80 0.01 -2.98
CA ARG A 142 23.98 -0.67 -3.54
C ARG A 142 23.70 -2.11 -4.02
N TYR A 143 22.52 -2.36 -4.56
CA TYR A 143 22.21 -3.66 -5.17
C TYR A 143 23.01 -3.85 -6.47
N LYS A 144 23.51 -5.07 -6.72
CA LYS A 144 24.26 -5.38 -7.94
C LYS A 144 23.37 -5.34 -9.19
N ASN A 145 22.21 -6.00 -9.14
CA ASN A 145 21.28 -6.14 -10.25
C ASN A 145 19.84 -5.96 -9.76
N PRO A 146 19.40 -4.75 -9.38
CA PRO A 146 18.02 -4.51 -9.02
C PRO A 146 17.14 -4.63 -10.28
N ASN A 147 16.01 -5.30 -10.16
CA ASN A 147 15.03 -5.38 -11.25
C ASN A 147 14.24 -4.06 -11.32
N ILE A 148 14.86 -3.04 -11.93
CA ILE A 148 14.26 -1.69 -12.09
C ILE A 148 13.08 -1.78 -13.05
N VAL A 149 13.28 -2.38 -14.22
CA VAL A 149 12.27 -2.57 -15.25
C VAL A 149 11.76 -4.01 -15.16
N ASN A 150 10.75 -4.24 -14.35
CA ASN A 150 10.06 -5.51 -14.34
C ASN A 150 8.90 -5.49 -15.34
N GLU A 151 9.24 -5.49 -16.63
CA GLU A 151 8.30 -5.32 -17.74
C GLU A 151 7.11 -6.29 -17.64
N ASN A 152 7.38 -7.57 -17.39
CA ASN A 152 6.32 -8.58 -17.28
C ASN A 152 5.30 -8.24 -16.18
N THR A 153 5.76 -7.78 -15.02
CA THR A 153 4.88 -7.37 -13.93
C THR A 153 4.15 -6.07 -14.26
N LEU A 154 4.84 -5.07 -14.84
CA LEU A 154 4.22 -3.81 -15.24
C LEU A 154 3.08 -4.04 -16.24
N ARG A 155 3.31 -4.86 -17.27
CA ARG A 155 2.29 -5.20 -18.26
C ARG A 155 1.14 -6.01 -17.69
N ALA A 156 1.41 -6.96 -16.80
CA ALA A 156 0.36 -7.75 -16.14
C ALA A 156 -0.51 -6.87 -15.20
N VAL A 157 0.10 -5.91 -14.51
CA VAL A 157 -0.65 -4.93 -13.70
C VAL A 157 -1.46 -3.99 -14.59
N ASN A 158 -0.89 -3.49 -15.69
CA ASN A 158 -1.62 -2.69 -16.68
C ASN A 158 -2.82 -3.46 -17.26
N GLU A 159 -2.63 -4.72 -17.65
CA GLU A 159 -3.69 -5.59 -18.15
C GLU A 159 -4.82 -5.71 -17.12
N TYR A 160 -4.50 -5.99 -15.86
CA TYR A 160 -5.50 -6.10 -14.80
C TYR A 160 -6.25 -4.77 -14.59
N LEU A 161 -5.53 -3.65 -14.45
CA LEU A 161 -6.13 -2.34 -14.19
C LEU A 161 -7.02 -1.83 -15.35
N ASN A 162 -6.88 -2.37 -16.56
CA ASN A 162 -7.68 -2.03 -17.74
C ASN A 162 -8.74 -3.08 -18.11
N THR A 163 -8.62 -4.32 -17.59
CA THR A 163 -9.61 -5.37 -17.84
C THR A 163 -10.70 -5.38 -16.79
N ALA A 164 -10.34 -5.10 -15.53
CA ALA A 164 -11.29 -4.89 -14.44
C ALA A 164 -11.80 -3.43 -14.47
N ASP A 165 -12.99 -3.20 -13.91
CA ASP A 165 -13.52 -1.85 -13.69
C ASP A 165 -12.84 -1.24 -12.44
N VAL A 166 -11.70 -0.59 -12.65
CA VAL A 166 -10.87 -0.05 -11.57
C VAL A 166 -10.96 1.47 -11.53
N THR A 167 -11.51 1.98 -10.43
CA THR A 167 -11.44 3.40 -10.05
C THR A 167 -10.23 3.62 -9.15
N ILE A 168 -9.37 4.59 -9.50
CA ILE A 168 -8.19 4.99 -8.73
C ILE A 168 -8.45 6.34 -8.10
N LEU A 169 -8.37 6.42 -6.77
CA LEU A 169 -8.60 7.63 -6.00
C LEU A 169 -7.32 8.07 -5.26
N ASN A 170 -7.20 9.37 -4.99
CA ASN A 170 -6.19 9.94 -4.11
C ASN A 170 -6.87 10.88 -3.13
N THR A 171 -7.47 10.31 -2.10
CA THR A 171 -8.28 11.04 -1.13
C THR A 171 -8.16 10.42 0.26
N SER A 172 -8.90 10.90 1.25
CA SER A 172 -8.96 10.26 2.55
C SER A 172 -9.66 8.89 2.46
N TYR A 173 -9.31 7.98 3.36
CA TYR A 173 -9.97 6.66 3.42
C TYR A 173 -11.48 6.79 3.65
N SER A 174 -11.90 7.80 4.42
CA SER A 174 -13.31 8.04 4.73
C SER A 174 -14.11 8.51 3.50
N GLU A 175 -13.49 9.28 2.59
CA GLU A 175 -14.10 9.65 1.32
C GLU A 175 -14.12 8.47 0.34
N ALA A 176 -13.05 7.67 0.31
CA ALA A 176 -12.94 6.52 -0.59
C ALA A 176 -14.01 5.45 -0.34
N VAL A 177 -14.56 5.35 0.86
CA VAL A 177 -15.63 4.38 1.20
C VAL A 177 -17.04 4.97 1.10
N GLN A 178 -17.19 6.26 0.75
CA GLN A 178 -18.51 6.87 0.61
C GLN A 178 -19.25 6.36 -0.63
N GLY A 179 -20.55 6.11 -0.46
CA GLY A 179 -21.41 5.72 -1.57
C GLY A 179 -21.17 4.30 -2.10
N LEU A 180 -20.41 3.48 -1.39
CA LEU A 180 -20.27 2.07 -1.74
C LEU A 180 -21.65 1.38 -1.74
N PRO A 181 -21.96 0.54 -2.75
CA PRO A 181 -23.18 -0.22 -2.78
C PRO A 181 -23.23 -1.24 -1.64
N GLU A 182 -24.43 -1.60 -1.23
CA GLU A 182 -24.67 -2.71 -0.30
C GLU A 182 -23.98 -4.00 -0.78
N ASN A 183 -23.54 -4.84 0.14
CA ASN A 183 -22.76 -6.06 -0.13
C ASN A 183 -21.39 -5.81 -0.78
N SER A 184 -20.86 -4.58 -0.72
CA SER A 184 -19.44 -4.34 -1.02
C SER A 184 -18.55 -4.96 0.04
N PHE A 185 -17.28 -5.17 -0.33
CA PHE A 185 -16.23 -5.59 0.60
C PHE A 185 -15.10 -4.57 0.66
N VAL A 186 -14.77 -4.11 1.87
CA VAL A 186 -13.69 -3.14 2.13
C VAL A 186 -12.55 -3.83 2.86
N TYR A 187 -11.35 -3.82 2.28
CA TYR A 187 -10.13 -4.24 2.96
C TYR A 187 -9.35 -3.03 3.48
N LEU A 188 -9.13 -2.98 4.78
CA LEU A 188 -8.51 -1.87 5.50
C LEU A 188 -7.15 -2.28 6.06
N ASP A 189 -6.08 -1.66 5.58
CA ASP A 189 -4.71 -1.86 6.04
C ASP A 189 -4.07 -0.51 6.44
N PRO A 190 -4.59 0.14 7.50
CA PRO A 190 -4.11 1.44 7.94
C PRO A 190 -2.70 1.36 8.51
N PRO A 191 -2.01 2.47 8.74
CA PRO A 191 -0.83 2.50 9.59
C PRO A 191 -1.16 1.93 10.98
N TYR A 192 -0.35 0.96 11.45
CA TYR A 192 -0.62 0.18 12.65
C TYR A 192 -0.42 0.95 13.95
N ASP A 193 -1.21 0.63 14.98
CA ASP A 193 -0.95 1.11 16.34
C ASP A 193 0.44 0.63 16.80
N PRO A 194 1.30 1.53 17.32
CA PRO A 194 2.68 1.18 17.69
C PRO A 194 2.70 0.28 18.92
N ILE A 195 3.43 -0.84 18.85
CA ILE A 195 3.58 -1.81 19.94
C ILE A 195 4.43 -1.26 21.10
N SER A 196 5.22 -0.22 20.85
CA SER A 196 6.06 0.45 21.86
C SER A 196 6.21 1.93 21.56
N VAL A 197 6.50 2.73 22.61
CA VAL A 197 6.73 4.17 22.51
C VAL A 197 7.85 4.51 21.50
N THR A 198 8.86 3.65 21.36
CA THR A 198 9.94 3.82 20.39
C THR A 198 9.57 3.44 18.95
N ALA A 199 8.47 2.72 18.74
CA ALA A 199 7.97 2.35 17.42
C ALA A 199 7.11 3.45 16.78
N SER A 200 6.71 4.47 17.52
CA SER A 200 5.89 5.60 17.06
C SER A 200 6.62 6.56 16.07
N PHE A 201 7.94 6.43 15.92
CA PHE A 201 8.76 7.28 15.03
C PHE A 201 8.79 6.84 13.56
N THR A 202 8.06 5.80 13.15
CA THR A 202 8.00 5.35 11.76
C THR A 202 6.88 6.05 10.97
N GLY A 203 6.80 7.39 11.06
CA GLY A 203 5.80 8.17 10.35
C GLY A 203 5.95 8.10 8.83
N TYR A 204 4.93 7.56 8.17
CA TYR A 204 4.80 7.54 6.70
C TYR A 204 4.23 8.84 6.14
N ASN A 205 3.56 9.64 6.98
CA ASN A 205 3.01 10.95 6.65
C ASN A 205 3.50 11.98 7.66
N ALA A 206 3.59 13.22 7.27
CA ALA A 206 4.02 14.34 8.12
C ALA A 206 3.14 14.57 9.38
N GLY A 207 2.00 13.87 9.51
CA GLY A 207 1.09 13.91 10.67
C GLY A 207 0.94 12.58 11.42
N GLY A 208 1.46 11.45 10.88
CA GLY A 208 1.27 10.11 11.47
C GLY A 208 -0.19 9.61 11.37
N PHE A 209 -0.47 8.44 11.94
CA PHE A 209 -1.81 7.88 12.16
C PHE A 209 -1.87 7.51 13.65
N ASN A 210 -2.45 8.37 14.45
CA ASN A 210 -2.43 8.26 15.90
C ASN A 210 -3.67 7.49 16.42
N ARG A 211 -3.78 7.32 17.74
CA ARG A 211 -4.90 6.58 18.35
C ARG A 211 -6.26 7.24 18.14
N GLN A 212 -6.32 8.56 17.98
CA GLN A 212 -7.57 9.23 17.65
C GLN A 212 -8.00 8.89 16.21
N ASP A 213 -7.03 8.78 15.28
CA ASP A 213 -7.31 8.34 13.91
C ASP A 213 -7.75 6.87 13.87
N GLN A 214 -7.19 6.01 14.76
CA GLN A 214 -7.66 4.61 14.92
C GLN A 214 -9.11 4.56 15.41
N ILE A 215 -9.50 5.43 16.34
CA ILE A 215 -10.88 5.54 16.82
C ILE A 215 -11.80 6.03 15.69
N ALA A 216 -11.40 7.03 14.92
CA ALA A 216 -12.17 7.52 13.78
C ALA A 216 -12.36 6.43 12.70
N LEU A 217 -11.32 5.63 12.46
CA LEU A 217 -11.41 4.49 11.55
C LEU A 217 -12.35 3.40 12.08
N ARG A 218 -12.33 3.11 13.40
CA ARG A 218 -13.29 2.22 14.02
C ARG A 218 -14.73 2.71 13.83
N ASP A 219 -14.97 4.01 13.98
CA ASP A 219 -16.32 4.59 13.77
C ASP A 219 -16.74 4.49 12.30
N CYS A 220 -15.79 4.64 11.36
CA CYS A 220 -16.02 4.35 9.94
C CYS A 220 -16.41 2.87 9.72
N CYS A 221 -15.74 1.91 10.38
CA CYS A 221 -16.07 0.49 10.30
C CYS A 221 -17.51 0.21 10.82
N ARG A 222 -17.94 0.88 11.89
CA ARG A 222 -19.32 0.77 12.39
C ARG A 222 -20.34 1.32 11.38
N GLN A 223 -20.00 2.38 10.65
CA GLN A 223 -20.86 2.91 9.60
C GLN A 223 -20.95 1.95 8.41
N LEU A 224 -19.82 1.31 8.02
CA LEU A 224 -19.83 0.28 6.97
C LEU A 224 -20.74 -0.89 7.38
N ASP A 225 -20.63 -1.37 8.61
CA ASP A 225 -21.47 -2.44 9.15
C ASP A 225 -22.95 -2.08 9.13
N ALA A 226 -23.31 -0.90 9.62
CA ALA A 226 -24.68 -0.39 9.62
C ALA A 226 -25.28 -0.26 8.21
N ASN A 227 -24.44 -0.08 7.18
CA ASN A 227 -24.82 0.00 5.77
C ASN A 227 -24.79 -1.36 5.04
N GLY A 228 -24.61 -2.49 5.75
CA GLY A 228 -24.55 -3.82 5.15
C GLY A 228 -23.29 -4.05 4.28
N ILE A 229 -22.24 -3.29 4.51
CA ILE A 229 -20.95 -3.41 3.80
C ILE A 229 -20.03 -4.28 4.64
N LYS A 230 -19.49 -5.34 4.04
CA LYS A 230 -18.50 -6.20 4.70
C LYS A 230 -17.15 -5.49 4.78
N PHE A 231 -16.47 -5.61 5.91
CA PHE A 231 -15.08 -5.13 6.01
C PHE A 231 -14.18 -6.15 6.69
N MET A 232 -12.90 -6.08 6.32
CA MET A 232 -11.81 -6.77 6.98
C MET A 232 -10.68 -5.78 7.22
N LEU A 233 -10.25 -5.64 8.48
CA LEU A 233 -9.20 -4.72 8.88
C LEU A 233 -8.03 -5.49 9.47
N SER A 234 -6.80 -5.14 9.06
CA SER A 234 -5.55 -5.62 9.66
C SER A 234 -4.94 -4.55 10.56
N ASN A 235 -4.43 -4.94 11.73
CA ASN A 235 -3.71 -4.03 12.64
C ASN A 235 -2.77 -4.81 13.58
N SER A 236 -2.02 -4.10 14.45
CA SER A 236 -1.26 -4.71 15.53
C SER A 236 -2.18 -5.30 16.60
N ALA A 237 -1.81 -6.43 17.20
CA ALA A 237 -2.54 -7.06 18.31
C ALA A 237 -2.29 -6.34 19.64
N THR A 238 -2.41 -5.00 19.67
CA THR A 238 -2.33 -4.23 20.91
C THR A 238 -3.65 -4.33 21.68
N GLU A 239 -3.60 -4.23 23.01
CA GLU A 239 -4.79 -4.17 23.87
C GLU A 239 -5.74 -3.07 23.40
N PHE A 240 -5.20 -1.88 23.09
CA PHE A 240 -5.98 -0.75 22.59
C PHE A 240 -6.78 -1.10 21.32
N ILE A 241 -6.18 -1.76 20.32
CA ILE A 241 -6.89 -2.14 19.09
C ILE A 241 -7.94 -3.21 19.39
N GLN A 242 -7.64 -4.21 20.22
CA GLN A 242 -8.61 -5.23 20.60
C GLN A 242 -9.80 -4.63 21.34
N ASP A 243 -9.56 -3.66 22.23
CA ASP A 243 -10.63 -2.99 22.98
C ASP A 243 -11.56 -2.17 22.08
N ILE A 244 -11.02 -1.33 21.20
CA ILE A 244 -11.83 -0.46 20.36
C ILE A 244 -12.64 -1.21 19.29
N TYR A 245 -12.22 -2.43 18.92
CA TYR A 245 -12.89 -3.30 17.96
C TYR A 245 -13.63 -4.49 18.62
N SER A 246 -13.83 -4.48 19.94
CA SER A 246 -14.44 -5.59 20.69
C SER A 246 -15.85 -5.97 20.25
N ASP A 247 -16.56 -5.08 19.53
CA ASP A 247 -17.89 -5.33 18.96
C ASP A 247 -17.86 -6.24 17.71
N PHE A 248 -16.67 -6.55 17.17
CA PHE A 248 -16.48 -7.29 15.92
C PHE A 248 -15.74 -8.61 16.12
N ASN A 249 -15.70 -9.43 15.08
CA ASN A 249 -14.97 -10.69 15.08
C ASN A 249 -13.47 -10.42 15.00
N ILE A 250 -12.72 -10.72 16.06
CA ILE A 250 -11.27 -10.55 16.14
C ILE A 250 -10.57 -11.90 15.99
N THR A 251 -9.67 -12.01 15.02
CA THR A 251 -8.79 -13.18 14.82
C THR A 251 -7.34 -12.74 14.99
N ILE A 252 -6.59 -13.45 15.86
CA ILE A 252 -5.15 -13.21 16.03
C ILE A 252 -4.38 -14.03 14.99
N VAL A 253 -3.55 -13.35 14.20
CA VAL A 253 -2.72 -13.97 13.17
C VAL A 253 -1.25 -13.76 13.50
N PRO A 254 -0.47 -14.83 13.80
CA PRO A 254 0.95 -14.70 14.05
C PRO A 254 1.70 -14.19 12.82
N ALA A 255 2.43 -13.08 12.94
CA ALA A 255 3.20 -12.49 11.85
C ALA A 255 4.70 -12.46 12.16
N LYS A 256 5.54 -12.81 11.17
CA LYS A 256 7.00 -12.71 11.28
C LYS A 256 7.45 -11.33 10.81
N ARG A 257 8.07 -10.53 11.68
CA ARG A 257 8.74 -9.29 11.23
C ARG A 257 10.04 -9.64 10.53
N ALA A 258 10.12 -9.31 9.24
CA ALA A 258 11.31 -9.50 8.42
C ALA A 258 12.40 -8.44 8.69
N ILE A 259 12.07 -7.29 9.30
CA ILE A 259 12.98 -6.14 9.45
C ILE A 259 13.06 -5.73 10.93
N ASN A 260 14.17 -6.09 11.55
CA ASN A 260 14.65 -5.46 12.80
C ASN A 260 16.17 -5.28 12.67
N SER A 261 16.67 -4.10 13.03
CA SER A 261 18.11 -3.79 13.02
C SER A 261 18.92 -4.67 13.99
N VAL A 262 18.27 -5.24 15.01
CA VAL A 262 18.86 -6.16 15.98
C VAL A 262 18.30 -7.56 15.77
N GLY A 263 19.13 -8.49 15.30
CA GLY A 263 18.74 -9.85 14.92
C GLY A 263 18.09 -10.67 16.06
N SER A 264 18.49 -10.46 17.31
CA SER A 264 17.93 -11.13 18.50
C SER A 264 16.52 -10.62 18.90
N LYS A 265 16.04 -9.52 18.32
CA LYS A 265 14.70 -8.95 18.53
C LYS A 265 13.73 -9.25 17.36
N ARG A 266 14.04 -10.19 16.49
CA ARG A 266 13.15 -10.71 15.45
C ARG A 266 12.17 -11.70 16.08
N GLY A 267 11.13 -11.20 16.76
CA GLY A 267 10.02 -12.00 17.30
C GLY A 267 8.84 -12.06 16.34
N CYS A 268 7.97 -13.07 16.51
CA CYS A 268 6.61 -13.00 15.97
C CYS A 268 5.93 -11.81 16.65
N VAL A 269 5.28 -10.98 15.84
CA VAL A 269 4.39 -9.94 16.34
C VAL A 269 3.02 -10.32 15.85
N ASP A 270 2.12 -10.56 16.80
CA ASP A 270 0.76 -10.91 16.42
C ASP A 270 0.09 -9.71 15.77
N GLU A 271 -0.63 -9.97 14.68
CA GLU A 271 -1.54 -9.04 14.05
C GLU A 271 -2.98 -9.44 14.39
N VAL A 272 -3.87 -8.46 14.46
CA VAL A 272 -5.30 -8.72 14.51
C VAL A 272 -5.89 -8.59 13.12
N VAL A 273 -6.84 -9.44 12.82
CA VAL A 273 -7.78 -9.30 11.71
C VAL A 273 -9.16 -9.11 12.30
N VAL A 274 -9.76 -7.97 12.03
CA VAL A 274 -11.11 -7.60 12.50
C VAL A 274 -12.07 -7.71 11.33
N ARG A 275 -13.25 -8.34 11.56
CA ARG A 275 -14.28 -8.54 10.53
C ARG A 275 -15.67 -8.34 11.12
N ASN A 276 -16.63 -7.85 10.32
CA ASN A 276 -18.05 -7.78 10.68
C ASN A 276 -18.88 -8.97 10.13
N TYR A 277 -18.23 -10.01 9.65
CA TYR A 277 -18.82 -11.26 9.15
C TYR A 277 -18.08 -12.48 9.72
N GLU A 278 -18.64 -13.67 9.58
CA GLU A 278 -18.08 -14.95 10.05
C GLU A 278 -17.00 -15.52 9.11
#